data_0758c6389ae10ba55bfcf143981223f2
#
_entry.id   0758c6389ae10ba55bfcf143981223f2
#
_cell.length_a   1.000
_cell.length_b   1.000
_cell.length_c   1.000
_cell.angle_alpha   90.00
_cell.angle_beta   90.00
_cell.angle_gamma   90.00
#
_symmetry.space_group_name_H-M   'P 1'
#
loop_
_entity.id
_entity.type
_entity.pdbx_description
1 polymer ?
#
loop_
_entity_poly.entity_id
_entity_poly.type
_entity_poly.pdbx_seq_one_letter_code
_entity_poly.pdbx_strand_id
1 'polypeptide(L)'
;LPTGIAFAPDGSLWFTERGYNYIRRISPDFLVTSLLDVAVDGSSAIWQGGFDSKGNYYFIDKGKGMLRKIETGSMSVSTIASEMKSPMNVTFDDEDNIYVSARDNKAIYKFTPSGTKTTFATLNVSPNYIVFDKNKNMIVGTSNGYVLIQISPDGTQKTIAGDGVKGQEYYDGEPGNPLSAKVGATFGVAAGSDGCLYLSDNTYNCIRKLTPDANGDYSKGTLETI
;
A
#
# COMPACT_ATOMS: atom_id res chain seq x y z
N LEU A 1 -11.18 -6.55 12.50
CA LEU A 1 -10.64 -5.20 12.23
C LEU A 1 -10.47 -5.03 10.72
N PRO A 2 -11.01 -3.95 10.11
CA PRO A 2 -10.73 -3.62 8.71
C PRO A 2 -9.24 -3.31 8.57
N THR A 3 -8.63 -3.79 7.49
CA THR A 3 -7.18 -3.68 7.25
C THR A 3 -6.83 -3.09 5.89
N GLY A 4 -7.73 -3.19 4.93
CA GLY A 4 -7.55 -2.62 3.62
C GLY A 4 -8.86 -2.09 3.05
N ILE A 5 -8.79 -1.00 2.31
CA ILE A 5 -9.93 -0.39 1.63
C ILE A 5 -9.55 -0.08 0.19
N ALA A 6 -10.51 -0.22 -0.73
CA ALA A 6 -10.35 0.18 -2.12
C ALA A 6 -11.71 0.54 -2.72
N PHE A 7 -11.74 1.58 -3.56
CA PHE A 7 -12.91 1.88 -4.36
C PHE A 7 -13.00 0.96 -5.57
N ALA A 8 -14.16 0.37 -5.76
CA ALA A 8 -14.48 -0.38 -6.96
C ALA A 8 -14.92 0.56 -8.09
N PRO A 9 -14.85 0.12 -9.37
CA PRO A 9 -15.27 0.94 -10.50
C PRO A 9 -16.74 1.40 -10.47
N ASP A 10 -17.60 0.69 -9.73
CA ASP A 10 -19.02 1.04 -9.53
C ASP A 10 -19.24 2.09 -8.42
N GLY A 11 -18.16 2.64 -7.86
CA GLY A 11 -18.19 3.63 -6.77
C GLY A 11 -18.43 3.02 -5.38
N SER A 12 -18.58 1.71 -5.26
CA SER A 12 -18.66 1.05 -3.95
C SER A 12 -17.27 0.97 -3.30
N LEU A 13 -17.24 0.92 -1.97
CA LEU A 13 -16.03 0.74 -1.19
C LEU A 13 -15.93 -0.72 -0.74
N TRP A 14 -14.87 -1.41 -1.16
CA TRP A 14 -14.59 -2.75 -0.66
C TRP A 14 -13.54 -2.70 0.44
N PHE A 15 -13.71 -3.54 1.43
CA PHE A 15 -12.73 -3.63 2.53
C PHE A 15 -12.52 -5.06 2.99
N THR A 16 -11.30 -5.32 3.43
CA THR A 16 -10.89 -6.60 4.02
C THR A 16 -11.04 -6.54 5.53
N GLU A 17 -11.57 -7.60 6.13
CA GLU A 17 -11.77 -7.71 7.58
C GLU A 17 -10.89 -8.82 8.15
N ARG A 18 -9.75 -8.42 8.74
CA ARG A 18 -8.83 -9.32 9.41
C ARG A 18 -9.47 -9.95 10.66
N GLY A 19 -9.27 -11.25 10.84
CA GLY A 19 -9.75 -12.00 11.97
C GLY A 19 -11.05 -12.76 11.70
N TYR A 20 -11.90 -12.23 10.83
CA TYR A 20 -13.06 -12.95 10.29
C TYR A 20 -12.84 -13.42 8.87
N ASN A 21 -11.81 -12.91 8.19
CA ASN A 21 -11.46 -13.19 6.80
C ASN A 21 -12.60 -12.93 5.80
N TYR A 22 -13.40 -11.89 6.06
CA TYR A 22 -14.43 -11.42 5.15
C TYR A 22 -13.90 -10.33 4.23
N ILE A 23 -14.38 -10.36 2.99
CA ILE A 23 -14.36 -9.21 2.09
C ILE A 23 -15.75 -8.65 2.07
N ARG A 24 -15.87 -7.36 2.41
CA ARG A 24 -17.14 -6.64 2.51
C ARG A 24 -17.17 -5.47 1.56
N ARG A 25 -18.39 -5.02 1.27
CA ARG A 25 -18.69 -3.89 0.40
C ARG A 25 -19.60 -2.91 1.11
N ILE A 26 -19.31 -1.63 0.94
CA ILE A 26 -20.22 -0.54 1.22
C ILE A 26 -20.68 -0.01 -0.13
N SER A 27 -21.97 -0.11 -0.43
CA SER A 27 -22.54 0.41 -1.67
C SER A 27 -22.63 1.95 -1.64
N PRO A 28 -22.82 2.63 -2.78
CA PRO A 28 -22.96 4.10 -2.81
C PRO A 28 -24.11 4.63 -1.97
N ASP A 29 -25.14 3.83 -1.67
CA ASP A 29 -26.23 4.13 -0.75
C ASP A 29 -25.96 3.72 0.71
N PHE A 30 -24.69 3.48 1.04
CA PHE A 30 -24.16 3.14 2.37
C PHE A 30 -24.63 1.83 2.97
N LEU A 31 -25.13 0.88 2.16
CA LEU A 31 -25.46 -0.45 2.65
C LEU A 31 -24.19 -1.32 2.75
N VAL A 32 -23.97 -1.89 3.93
CA VAL A 32 -22.84 -2.81 4.18
C VAL A 32 -23.27 -4.24 3.91
N THR A 33 -22.55 -4.94 3.02
CA THR A 33 -22.80 -6.34 2.69
C THR A 33 -21.52 -7.15 2.80
N SER A 34 -21.63 -8.42 3.22
CA SER A 34 -20.53 -9.39 3.11
C SER A 34 -20.57 -9.99 1.70
N LEU A 35 -19.47 -9.85 0.96
CA LEU A 35 -19.36 -10.37 -0.39
C LEU A 35 -18.86 -11.81 -0.39
N LEU A 36 -17.82 -12.08 0.40
CA LEU A 36 -17.15 -13.35 0.41
C LEU A 36 -16.54 -13.67 1.77
N ASP A 37 -16.77 -14.89 2.24
CA ASP A 37 -16.01 -15.49 3.33
C ASP A 37 -14.83 -16.26 2.73
N VAL A 38 -13.65 -15.69 2.78
CA VAL A 38 -12.45 -16.33 2.22
C VAL A 38 -11.79 -17.31 3.20
N ALA A 39 -12.34 -17.46 4.41
CA ALA A 39 -11.89 -18.50 5.35
C ALA A 39 -12.23 -19.91 4.88
N VAL A 40 -13.33 -20.07 4.14
CA VAL A 40 -13.78 -21.40 3.62
C VAL A 40 -12.79 -22.04 2.65
N ASP A 41 -11.97 -21.26 1.97
CA ASP A 41 -10.89 -21.75 1.11
C ASP A 41 -9.54 -21.83 1.83
N GLY A 42 -9.55 -21.61 3.15
CA GLY A 42 -8.40 -21.66 4.02
C GLY A 42 -7.56 -20.39 4.03
N SER A 43 -8.02 -19.24 3.49
CA SER A 43 -7.36 -17.93 3.67
C SER A 43 -7.27 -17.56 5.14
N SER A 44 -6.17 -16.91 5.51
CA SER A 44 -5.92 -16.51 6.89
C SER A 44 -5.21 -15.16 6.95
N ALA A 45 -5.66 -14.28 7.84
CA ALA A 45 -5.08 -12.94 7.99
C ALA A 45 -5.03 -12.15 6.67
N ILE A 46 -6.18 -12.01 6.01
CA ILE A 46 -6.30 -11.15 4.83
C ILE A 46 -5.94 -9.71 5.18
N TRP A 47 -5.26 -9.05 4.24
CA TRP A 47 -4.69 -7.73 4.48
C TRP A 47 -5.22 -6.73 3.45
N GLN A 48 -4.36 -6.02 2.77
CA GLN A 48 -4.72 -5.00 1.79
C GLN A 48 -5.23 -5.63 0.48
N GLY A 49 -6.11 -4.91 -0.22
CA GLY A 49 -6.59 -5.27 -1.55
C GLY A 49 -6.79 -4.05 -2.45
N GLY A 50 -6.98 -4.31 -3.74
CA GLY A 50 -7.20 -3.28 -4.76
C GLY A 50 -7.78 -3.88 -6.04
N PHE A 51 -8.21 -3.01 -6.95
CA PHE A 51 -8.82 -3.39 -8.23
C PHE A 51 -7.86 -3.18 -9.39
N ASP A 52 -7.90 -4.10 -10.37
CA ASP A 52 -7.34 -3.85 -11.70
C ASP A 52 -8.29 -2.98 -12.54
N SER A 53 -7.87 -2.57 -13.73
CA SER A 53 -8.68 -1.74 -14.63
C SER A 53 -9.95 -2.45 -15.15
N LYS A 54 -10.00 -3.77 -15.06
CA LYS A 54 -11.13 -4.62 -15.45
C LYS A 54 -12.13 -4.82 -14.31
N GLY A 55 -11.84 -4.27 -13.14
CA GLY A 55 -12.69 -4.39 -11.96
C GLY A 55 -12.53 -5.69 -11.18
N ASN A 56 -11.51 -6.50 -11.43
CA ASN A 56 -11.23 -7.65 -10.56
C ASN A 56 -10.53 -7.19 -9.29
N TYR A 57 -10.90 -7.80 -8.17
CA TYR A 57 -10.32 -7.48 -6.88
C TYR A 57 -9.18 -8.41 -6.51
N TYR A 58 -8.04 -7.84 -6.17
CA TYR A 58 -6.89 -8.60 -5.67
C TYR A 58 -6.69 -8.32 -4.20
N PHE A 59 -6.30 -9.31 -3.43
CA PHE A 59 -6.05 -9.15 -2.00
C PHE A 59 -4.85 -9.99 -1.54
N ILE A 60 -4.26 -9.52 -0.46
CA ILE A 60 -3.14 -10.18 0.20
C ILE A 60 -3.67 -11.15 1.25
N ASP A 61 -3.37 -12.42 1.09
CA ASP A 61 -3.45 -13.43 2.15
C ASP A 61 -2.08 -13.50 2.84
N LYS A 62 -1.90 -12.64 3.83
CA LYS A 62 -0.63 -12.52 4.55
C LYS A 62 -0.29 -13.79 5.32
N GLY A 63 -1.29 -14.46 5.88
CA GLY A 63 -1.10 -15.69 6.66
C GLY A 63 -0.50 -16.82 5.84
N LYS A 64 -0.86 -16.89 4.56
CA LYS A 64 -0.34 -17.91 3.62
C LYS A 64 0.77 -17.39 2.71
N GLY A 65 1.09 -16.11 2.77
CA GLY A 65 2.10 -15.51 1.87
C GLY A 65 1.65 -15.47 0.42
N MET A 66 0.36 -15.22 0.15
CA MET A 66 -0.23 -15.30 -1.18
C MET A 66 -0.79 -13.97 -1.66
N LEU A 67 -0.78 -13.78 -2.98
CA LEU A 67 -1.63 -12.84 -3.71
C LEU A 67 -2.78 -13.62 -4.32
N ARG A 68 -4.01 -13.18 -4.05
CA ARG A 68 -5.23 -13.82 -4.54
C ARG A 68 -6.07 -12.84 -5.34
N LYS A 69 -6.88 -13.37 -6.25
CA LYS A 69 -7.77 -12.62 -7.13
C LYS A 69 -9.20 -13.10 -6.98
N ILE A 70 -10.14 -12.17 -6.93
CA ILE A 70 -11.57 -12.39 -7.12
C ILE A 70 -11.96 -11.86 -8.50
N GLU A 71 -12.53 -12.69 -9.33
CA GLU A 71 -13.20 -12.24 -10.54
C GLU A 71 -14.59 -11.73 -10.17
N THR A 72 -14.77 -10.41 -10.19
CA THR A 72 -16.01 -9.79 -9.69
C THR A 72 -17.28 -10.23 -10.42
N GLY A 73 -17.18 -10.62 -11.67
CA GLY A 73 -18.33 -11.15 -12.43
C GLY A 73 -18.83 -12.51 -11.96
N SER A 74 -17.94 -13.41 -11.54
CA SER A 74 -18.25 -14.77 -11.10
C SER A 74 -18.10 -14.97 -9.60
N MET A 75 -17.45 -14.02 -8.90
CA MET A 75 -17.02 -14.13 -7.51
C MET A 75 -16.08 -15.32 -7.24
N SER A 76 -15.46 -15.86 -8.29
CA SER A 76 -14.49 -16.95 -8.16
C SER A 76 -13.16 -16.44 -7.61
N VAL A 77 -12.57 -17.24 -6.72
CA VAL A 77 -11.29 -16.91 -6.09
C VAL A 77 -10.17 -17.78 -6.65
N SER A 78 -9.07 -17.16 -7.05
CA SER A 78 -7.87 -17.85 -7.53
C SER A 78 -6.61 -17.34 -6.85
N THR A 79 -5.57 -18.16 -6.84
CA THR A 79 -4.24 -17.77 -6.35
C THR A 79 -3.39 -17.35 -7.53
N ILE A 80 -2.85 -16.14 -7.48
CA ILE A 80 -1.97 -15.57 -8.50
C ILE A 80 -0.50 -15.88 -8.18
N ALA A 81 -0.13 -15.78 -6.89
CA ALA A 81 1.24 -16.04 -6.45
C ALA A 81 1.25 -16.53 -5.00
N SER A 82 2.29 -17.27 -4.66
CA SER A 82 2.55 -17.82 -3.33
C SER A 82 4.00 -17.60 -2.89
N GLU A 83 4.34 -18.09 -1.69
CA GLU A 83 5.71 -18.11 -1.15
C GLU A 83 6.33 -16.71 -0.90
N MET A 84 5.52 -15.70 -0.73
CA MET A 84 6.00 -14.38 -0.32
C MET A 84 6.07 -14.30 1.20
N LYS A 85 7.18 -13.77 1.73
CA LYS A 85 7.35 -13.59 3.18
C LYS A 85 6.72 -12.27 3.62
N SER A 86 5.63 -12.37 4.40
CA SER A 86 4.85 -11.22 4.87
C SER A 86 4.48 -10.23 3.75
N PRO A 87 3.71 -10.64 2.73
CA PRO A 87 3.18 -9.68 1.77
C PRO A 87 2.23 -8.72 2.48
N MET A 88 2.28 -7.42 2.12
CA MET A 88 1.59 -6.37 2.88
C MET A 88 0.57 -5.60 2.05
N ASN A 89 0.93 -5.21 0.84
CA ASN A 89 0.11 -4.33 0.02
C ASN A 89 0.20 -4.73 -1.44
N VAL A 90 -0.86 -4.47 -2.19
CA VAL A 90 -0.95 -4.64 -3.65
C VAL A 90 -1.35 -3.33 -4.30
N THR A 91 -0.70 -2.97 -5.40
CA THR A 91 -1.05 -1.83 -6.26
C THR A 91 -0.83 -2.19 -7.72
N PHE A 92 -1.31 -1.34 -8.63
CA PHE A 92 -1.29 -1.58 -10.07
C PHE A 92 -0.69 -0.38 -10.80
N ASP A 93 -0.06 -0.61 -11.95
CA ASP A 93 0.25 0.44 -12.92
C ASP A 93 -0.83 0.53 -14.01
N ASP A 94 -0.68 1.49 -14.92
CA ASP A 94 -1.64 1.73 -16.01
C ASP A 94 -1.73 0.57 -17.03
N GLU A 95 -0.79 -0.38 -16.97
CA GLU A 95 -0.74 -1.59 -17.83
C GLU A 95 -1.31 -2.82 -17.13
N ASP A 96 -1.96 -2.65 -15.97
CA ASP A 96 -2.44 -3.72 -15.09
C ASP A 96 -1.33 -4.66 -14.59
N ASN A 97 -0.06 -4.22 -14.58
CA ASN A 97 0.94 -4.97 -13.84
C ASN A 97 0.68 -4.81 -12.34
N ILE A 98 0.83 -5.92 -11.64
CA ILE A 98 0.53 -6.01 -10.21
C ILE A 98 1.83 -5.88 -9.44
N TYR A 99 1.86 -5.00 -8.44
CA TYR A 99 3.01 -4.84 -7.57
C TYR A 99 2.64 -5.23 -6.14
N VAL A 100 3.49 -6.04 -5.51
CA VAL A 100 3.29 -6.53 -4.14
C VAL A 100 4.51 -6.23 -3.30
N SER A 101 4.31 -5.52 -2.19
CA SER A 101 5.35 -5.35 -1.18
C SER A 101 5.44 -6.60 -0.31
N ALA A 102 6.64 -7.18 -0.19
CA ALA A 102 6.92 -8.34 0.63
C ALA A 102 7.91 -7.95 1.74
N ARG A 103 7.36 -7.67 2.93
CA ARG A 103 8.07 -7.03 4.04
C ARG A 103 9.33 -7.78 4.46
N ASP A 104 9.20 -9.08 4.72
CA ASP A 104 10.30 -9.87 5.25
C ASP A 104 11.25 -10.37 4.14
N ASN A 105 10.86 -10.26 2.86
CA ASN A 105 11.75 -10.38 1.71
C ASN A 105 12.56 -9.09 1.45
N LYS A 106 12.16 -7.95 2.03
CA LYS A 106 12.68 -6.60 1.71
C LYS A 106 12.63 -6.31 0.21
N ALA A 107 11.56 -6.73 -0.44
CA ALA A 107 11.42 -6.67 -1.89
C ALA A 107 10.02 -6.21 -2.30
N ILE A 108 9.94 -5.67 -3.50
CA ILE A 108 8.70 -5.43 -4.21
C ILE A 108 8.72 -6.33 -5.44
N TYR A 109 7.71 -7.17 -5.58
CA TYR A 109 7.54 -8.04 -6.74
C TYR A 109 6.59 -7.40 -7.74
N LYS A 110 6.90 -7.55 -9.02
CA LYS A 110 6.02 -7.21 -10.14
C LYS A 110 5.52 -8.49 -10.78
N PHE A 111 4.23 -8.53 -11.08
CA PHE A 111 3.61 -9.60 -11.85
C PHE A 111 2.96 -8.97 -13.09
N THR A 112 3.25 -9.49 -14.26
CA THR A 112 2.53 -9.08 -15.48
C THR A 112 1.11 -9.64 -15.49
N PRO A 113 0.18 -9.10 -16.28
CA PRO A 113 -1.15 -9.69 -16.46
C PRO A 113 -1.12 -11.14 -16.94
N SER A 114 -0.04 -11.57 -17.60
CA SER A 114 0.19 -12.96 -18.02
C SER A 114 0.73 -13.87 -16.91
N GLY A 115 1.00 -13.32 -15.69
CA GLY A 115 1.45 -14.08 -14.54
C GLY A 115 2.98 -14.16 -14.36
N THR A 116 3.78 -13.51 -15.21
CA THR A 116 5.24 -13.52 -15.06
C THR A 116 5.65 -12.71 -13.84
N LYS A 117 6.35 -13.35 -12.91
CA LYS A 117 6.90 -12.73 -11.69
C LYS A 117 8.31 -12.23 -11.92
N THR A 118 8.59 -11.00 -11.51
CA THR A 118 9.94 -10.41 -11.43
C THR A 118 10.13 -9.68 -10.11
N THR A 119 11.38 -9.46 -9.70
CA THR A 119 11.67 -8.54 -8.60
C THR A 119 11.79 -7.13 -9.18
N PHE A 120 10.84 -6.26 -8.82
CA PHE A 120 10.86 -4.86 -9.24
C PHE A 120 11.94 -4.08 -8.49
N ALA A 121 12.01 -4.23 -7.16
CA ALA A 121 13.01 -3.58 -6.33
C ALA A 121 13.38 -4.43 -5.12
N THR A 122 14.66 -4.35 -4.73
CA THR A 122 15.16 -4.83 -3.43
C THR A 122 15.52 -3.61 -2.60
N LEU A 123 15.17 -3.64 -1.31
CA LEU A 123 15.32 -2.53 -0.38
C LEU A 123 16.21 -2.95 0.80
N ASN A 124 16.90 -1.99 1.42
CA ASN A 124 17.63 -2.26 2.66
C ASN A 124 16.70 -2.34 3.90
N VAL A 125 15.48 -1.81 3.77
CA VAL A 125 14.45 -1.74 4.81
C VAL A 125 13.21 -2.53 4.40
N SER A 126 12.33 -2.79 5.35
CA SER A 126 11.11 -3.56 5.11
C SER A 126 10.01 -2.70 4.49
N PRO A 127 9.62 -2.92 3.21
CA PRO A 127 8.50 -2.21 2.60
C PRO A 127 7.19 -2.63 3.26
N ASN A 128 6.29 -1.67 3.44
CA ASN A 128 4.98 -1.92 4.02
C ASN A 128 3.89 -1.58 3.02
N TYR A 129 3.64 -0.31 2.78
CA TYR A 129 2.65 0.18 1.84
C TYR A 129 3.30 0.76 0.59
N ILE A 130 2.71 0.53 -0.57
CA ILE A 130 3.20 1.03 -1.87
C ILE A 130 2.06 1.67 -2.66
N VAL A 131 2.36 2.78 -3.32
CA VAL A 131 1.43 3.48 -4.22
C VAL A 131 2.20 4.16 -5.32
N PHE A 132 1.59 4.35 -6.49
CA PHE A 132 2.17 5.20 -7.54
C PHE A 132 1.72 6.65 -7.36
N ASP A 133 2.66 7.59 -7.53
CA ASP A 133 2.34 9.00 -7.68
C ASP A 133 1.94 9.34 -9.13
N LYS A 134 1.51 10.57 -9.37
CA LYS A 134 1.12 11.04 -10.71
C LYS A 134 2.25 11.01 -11.76
N ASN A 135 3.50 10.95 -11.33
CA ASN A 135 4.68 10.87 -12.19
C ASN A 135 5.14 9.42 -12.41
N LYS A 136 4.31 8.44 -11.99
CA LYS A 136 4.61 7.00 -12.05
C LYS A 136 5.80 6.56 -11.18
N ASN A 137 6.21 7.37 -10.21
CA ASN A 137 7.14 6.91 -9.19
C ASN A 137 6.39 6.05 -8.19
N MET A 138 7.02 4.96 -7.74
CA MET A 138 6.47 4.19 -6.64
C MET A 138 6.93 4.80 -5.31
N ILE A 139 5.96 5.14 -4.48
CA ILE A 139 6.19 5.61 -3.11
C ILE A 139 6.05 4.43 -2.17
N VAL A 140 7.05 4.24 -1.32
CA VAL A 140 7.14 3.11 -0.40
C VAL A 140 7.17 3.62 1.04
N GLY A 141 6.12 3.30 1.79
CA GLY A 141 6.12 3.42 3.24
C GLY A 141 6.83 2.23 3.87
N THR A 142 7.63 2.46 4.90
CA THR A 142 8.43 1.41 5.55
C THR A 142 7.97 1.12 6.96
N SER A 143 8.18 -0.12 7.43
CA SER A 143 7.79 -0.53 8.78
C SER A 143 8.87 -0.35 9.83
N ASN A 144 10.14 -0.49 9.46
CA ASN A 144 11.28 -0.44 10.38
C ASN A 144 12.43 0.44 9.86
N GLY A 145 12.25 1.08 8.71
CA GLY A 145 13.24 1.99 8.15
C GLY A 145 13.04 3.43 8.62
N TYR A 146 11.85 3.75 9.12
CA TYR A 146 11.48 5.10 9.55
C TYR A 146 11.69 6.16 8.47
N VAL A 147 11.45 5.75 7.22
CA VAL A 147 11.59 6.58 6.02
C VAL A 147 10.47 6.29 5.03
N LEU A 148 10.20 7.27 4.15
CA LEU A 148 9.55 7.04 2.87
C LEU A 148 10.58 6.99 1.77
N ILE A 149 10.41 6.07 0.84
CA ILE A 149 11.29 5.90 -0.32
C ILE A 149 10.49 6.13 -1.58
N GLN A 150 11.05 6.88 -2.50
CA GLN A 150 10.59 7.00 -3.88
C GLN A 150 11.45 6.10 -4.77
N ILE A 151 10.81 5.32 -5.64
CA ILE A 151 11.46 4.53 -6.67
C ILE A 151 10.99 5.07 -8.02
N SER A 152 11.88 5.65 -8.77
CA SER A 152 11.59 6.18 -10.10
C SER A 152 11.37 5.06 -11.12
N PRO A 153 10.76 5.32 -12.29
CA PRO A 153 10.52 4.30 -13.31
C PRO A 153 11.78 3.60 -13.82
N ASP A 154 12.95 4.25 -13.72
CA ASP A 154 14.26 3.70 -14.05
C ASP A 154 14.86 2.81 -12.94
N GLY A 155 14.15 2.66 -11.80
CA GLY A 155 14.60 1.90 -10.65
C GLY A 155 15.44 2.67 -9.63
N THR A 156 15.73 3.95 -9.87
CA THR A 156 16.48 4.81 -8.93
C THR A 156 15.69 4.97 -7.63
N GLN A 157 16.34 4.70 -6.49
CA GLN A 157 15.74 4.80 -5.16
C GLN A 157 16.25 6.05 -4.43
N LYS A 158 15.34 6.80 -3.83
CA LYS A 158 15.63 8.03 -3.08
C LYS A 158 14.77 8.07 -1.81
N THR A 159 15.38 8.38 -0.65
CA THR A 159 14.62 8.76 0.54
C THR A 159 13.99 10.13 0.33
N ILE A 160 12.69 10.23 0.59
CA ILE A 160 11.92 11.49 0.41
C ILE A 160 11.38 12.05 1.72
N ALA A 161 11.31 11.25 2.78
CA ALA A 161 11.01 11.71 4.13
C ALA A 161 11.54 10.72 5.17
N GLY A 162 11.80 11.22 6.38
CA GLY A 162 12.32 10.46 7.51
C GLY A 162 13.85 10.50 7.59
N ASP A 163 14.36 10.57 8.81
CA ASP A 163 15.80 10.56 9.09
C ASP A 163 16.37 9.16 9.37
N GLY A 164 15.53 8.13 9.23
CA GLY A 164 15.93 6.73 9.44
C GLY A 164 16.05 6.31 10.90
N VAL A 165 15.71 7.16 11.84
CA VAL A 165 15.84 6.89 13.27
C VAL A 165 14.46 6.77 13.91
N LYS A 166 14.26 5.71 14.71
CA LYS A 166 13.05 5.57 15.51
C LYS A 166 12.90 6.74 16.46
N GLY A 167 11.85 7.53 16.25
CA GLY A 167 11.53 8.64 17.16
C GLY A 167 10.95 8.15 18.48
N GLN A 168 10.88 9.04 19.45
CA GLN A 168 10.13 8.83 20.69
C GLN A 168 8.64 9.11 20.46
N GLU A 169 7.77 8.73 21.39
CA GLU A 169 6.31 8.75 21.25
C GLU A 169 5.69 10.15 21.05
N TYR A 170 6.48 11.21 21.13
CA TYR A 170 6.04 12.59 20.93
C TYR A 170 6.61 13.16 19.64
N TYR A 171 5.71 13.62 18.80
CA TYR A 171 6.02 14.38 17.61
C TYR A 171 6.08 15.87 17.94
N ASP A 172 7.26 16.46 17.80
CA ASP A 172 7.51 17.88 17.98
C ASP A 172 8.11 18.47 16.70
N GLY A 173 7.44 19.33 16.06
CA GLY A 173 8.05 20.15 15.04
C GLY A 173 7.52 19.94 13.64
N GLU A 174 6.46 20.67 13.39
CA GLU A 174 5.93 20.82 12.04
C GLU A 174 5.35 22.21 11.82
N PRO A 175 5.28 22.62 10.57
CA PRO A 175 5.78 22.01 9.36
C PRO A 175 7.31 22.07 9.23
N GLY A 176 7.94 21.04 8.61
CA GLY A 176 9.39 20.96 8.57
C GLY A 176 9.98 20.24 7.36
N ASN A 177 11.32 20.22 7.32
CA ASN A 177 12.08 19.54 6.29
C ASN A 177 11.82 18.02 6.34
N PRO A 178 11.34 17.40 5.26
CA PRO A 178 10.99 15.98 5.26
C PRO A 178 12.12 15.05 5.64
N LEU A 179 13.36 15.34 5.22
CA LEU A 179 14.52 14.48 5.45
C LEU A 179 15.06 14.52 6.89
N SER A 180 14.72 15.55 7.66
CA SER A 180 15.06 15.63 9.09
C SER A 180 13.91 15.28 10.01
N ALA A 181 12.74 15.03 9.44
CA ALA A 181 11.55 14.69 10.21
C ALA A 181 11.64 13.28 10.80
N LYS A 182 11.07 13.07 11.98
CA LYS A 182 10.85 11.74 12.52
C LYS A 182 9.61 11.13 11.89
N VAL A 183 9.77 10.14 11.06
CA VAL A 183 8.69 9.36 10.45
C VAL A 183 8.63 8.00 11.12
N GLY A 184 7.45 7.60 11.55
CA GLY A 184 7.23 6.31 12.18
C GLY A 184 7.00 5.17 11.17
N ALA A 185 6.49 4.06 11.67
CA ALA A 185 6.05 2.96 10.81
C ALA A 185 4.83 3.39 9.99
N THR A 186 4.98 3.41 8.68
CA THR A 186 3.94 3.84 7.75
C THR A 186 3.10 2.64 7.31
N PHE A 187 1.81 2.64 7.66
CA PHE A 187 0.86 1.57 7.32
C PHE A 187 -0.11 1.92 6.21
N GLY A 188 -0.11 3.14 5.74
CA GLY A 188 -0.88 3.60 4.58
C GLY A 188 -0.20 4.79 3.93
N VAL A 189 -0.20 4.82 2.62
CA VAL A 189 0.22 5.97 1.81
C VAL A 189 -0.80 6.17 0.70
N ALA A 190 -1.21 7.40 0.47
CA ALA A 190 -2.06 7.77 -0.64
C ALA A 190 -1.44 8.95 -1.39
N ALA A 191 -1.50 8.89 -2.72
CA ALA A 191 -1.15 10.01 -3.56
C ALA A 191 -2.41 10.84 -3.83
N GLY A 192 -2.40 12.10 -3.41
CA GLY A 192 -3.49 13.02 -3.63
C GLY A 192 -3.51 13.60 -5.04
N SER A 193 -4.70 13.96 -5.52
CA SER A 193 -4.86 14.66 -6.80
C SER A 193 -4.18 16.03 -6.82
N ASP A 194 -3.93 16.61 -5.63
CA ASP A 194 -3.16 17.84 -5.41
C ASP A 194 -1.65 17.65 -5.59
N GLY A 195 -1.20 16.40 -5.80
CA GLY A 195 0.20 16.04 -5.92
C GLY A 195 0.92 15.84 -4.59
N CYS A 196 0.22 15.94 -3.46
CA CYS A 196 0.76 15.64 -2.14
C CYS A 196 0.69 14.14 -1.85
N LEU A 197 1.48 13.69 -0.89
CA LEU A 197 1.37 12.35 -0.31
C LEU A 197 0.76 12.45 1.08
N TYR A 198 -0.16 11.55 1.37
CA TYR A 198 -0.79 11.42 2.68
C TYR A 198 -0.36 10.08 3.28
N LEU A 199 0.12 10.07 4.50
CA LEU A 199 0.61 8.86 5.14
C LEU A 199 0.04 8.70 6.56
N SER A 200 -0.32 7.46 6.90
CA SER A 200 -0.64 7.11 8.27
C SER A 200 0.63 6.73 9.01
N ASP A 201 0.96 7.50 10.02
CA ASP A 201 2.10 7.26 10.89
C ASP A 201 1.64 6.52 12.14
N ASN A 202 1.84 5.20 12.14
CA ASN A 202 1.38 4.34 13.23
C ASN A 202 2.17 4.53 14.53
N THR A 203 3.40 4.98 14.46
CA THR A 203 4.21 5.24 15.67
C THR A 203 3.71 6.47 16.42
N TYR A 204 3.29 7.50 15.69
CA TYR A 204 2.83 8.76 16.25
C TYR A 204 1.29 8.90 16.27
N ASN A 205 0.56 7.89 15.76
CA ASN A 205 -0.91 7.88 15.74
C ASN A 205 -1.51 9.12 15.04
N CYS A 206 -0.90 9.54 13.94
CA CYS A 206 -1.33 10.72 13.20
C CYS A 206 -1.38 10.47 11.68
N ILE A 207 -2.01 11.38 10.97
CA ILE A 207 -1.92 11.48 9.52
C ILE A 207 -0.98 12.64 9.20
N ARG A 208 -0.10 12.41 8.23
CA ARG A 208 0.81 13.43 7.75
C ARG A 208 0.61 13.69 6.28
N LYS A 209 0.86 14.92 5.90
CA LYS A 209 0.87 15.38 4.53
C LYS A 209 2.28 15.76 4.12
N LEU A 210 2.77 15.20 3.03
CA LEU A 210 4.03 15.56 2.41
C LEU A 210 3.75 16.33 1.11
N THR A 211 4.00 17.62 1.15
CA THR A 211 3.84 18.52 0.01
C THR A 211 5.19 18.63 -0.71
N PRO A 212 5.27 18.37 -2.01
CA PRO A 212 6.52 18.54 -2.77
C PRO A 212 6.87 20.03 -2.92
N ASP A 213 8.12 20.32 -3.28
CA ASP A 213 8.53 21.67 -3.69
C ASP A 213 7.92 22.08 -5.04
N ALA A 214 8.19 23.29 -5.49
CA ALA A 214 7.69 23.83 -6.76
C ALA A 214 8.14 23.01 -7.99
N ASN A 215 9.20 22.20 -7.88
CA ASN A 215 9.70 21.32 -8.93
C ASN A 215 9.16 19.89 -8.83
N GLY A 216 8.31 19.61 -7.84
CA GLY A 216 7.74 18.29 -7.59
C GLY A 216 8.65 17.35 -6.79
N ASP A 217 9.72 17.86 -6.17
CA ASP A 217 10.63 17.07 -5.34
C ASP A 217 10.13 16.99 -3.90
N TYR A 218 9.65 15.82 -3.49
CA TYR A 218 9.17 15.57 -2.13
C TYR A 218 10.25 15.79 -1.05
N SER A 219 11.50 15.45 -1.35
CA SER A 219 12.60 15.58 -0.37
C SER A 219 12.99 17.01 -0.03
N LYS A 220 12.55 17.97 -0.84
CA LYS A 220 12.75 19.42 -0.67
C LYS A 220 11.46 20.15 -0.29
N GLY A 221 10.40 19.42 -0.14
CA GLY A 221 9.09 19.92 0.19
C GLY A 221 8.90 20.16 1.69
N THR A 222 7.68 19.97 2.14
CA THR A 222 7.29 20.16 3.55
C THR A 222 6.48 18.98 4.04
N LEU A 223 6.85 18.43 5.19
CA LEU A 223 6.07 17.43 5.91
C LEU A 223 5.32 18.11 7.06
N GLU A 224 4.03 17.82 7.19
CA GLU A 224 3.18 18.36 8.26
C GLU A 224 2.19 17.31 8.78
N THR A 225 1.79 17.42 10.03
CA THR A 225 0.69 16.66 10.62
C THR A 225 -0.65 17.36 10.34
N ILE A 226 -1.69 16.61 10.02
CA ILE A 226 -3.03 17.13 9.72
C ILE A 226 -4.11 16.45 10.55
#